data_846705ea96fba0d2a438208d09f76440
#
_entry.id   846705ea96fba0d2a438208d09f76440
#
_cell.length_a   1.000
_cell.length_b   1.000
_cell.length_c   1.000
_cell.angle_alpha   90.00
_cell.angle_beta   90.00
_cell.angle_gamma   90.00
#
_symmetry.space_group_name_H-M   'P 1'
#
loop_
_entity.id
_entity.type
_entity.pdbx_description
1 polymer ?
#
loop_
_entity_poly.entity_id
_entity_poly.type
_entity_poly.pdbx_seq_one_letter_code
_entity_poly.pdbx_strand_id
1 'polypeptide(L)'
;AAASEARWRRGEPLDALDGVPVTLKENIATQGVPMPLGTAATELVPMAEDAPPAARLREAGAVLVAKTTMPDYGMLSSGLSSFHALTRNPWDLGKNPGGSSAGAGAAAAAGYGPLHVGTDIGGSIRLPAGWCGVFGLKPSLGRVPIKPPYAGRVAGPMTRSVRDAALLMRVLSRPDWRDTTSLPYQDIDWDDLRREPRGLRFGLQMDAGWGLAVEPEVAVAVQAAARAFEAAGAVVEPMAPFMTREMIDGMDRFWRLRSWLDIAALAPQQRERVLPFIRA
;
A
#
# COMPACT_ATOMS: atom_id res chain seq x y z
N ALA A 1 -9.27 15.32 16.52
CA ALA A 1 -8.23 16.11 17.16
C ALA A 1 -8.64 16.52 18.58
N ALA A 2 -9.69 17.37 18.78
CA ALA A 2 -10.08 17.88 20.10
C ALA A 2 -10.35 16.80 21.16
N ALA A 3 -11.02 15.71 20.79
CA ALA A 3 -11.26 14.58 21.71
C ALA A 3 -9.94 13.90 22.14
N SER A 4 -8.99 13.76 21.24
CA SER A 4 -7.66 13.22 21.55
C SER A 4 -6.87 14.16 22.46
N GLU A 5 -6.87 15.47 22.18
CA GLU A 5 -6.25 16.47 23.03
C GLU A 5 -6.79 16.40 24.46
N ALA A 6 -8.12 16.26 24.61
CA ALA A 6 -8.75 16.13 25.92
C ALA A 6 -8.32 14.86 26.66
N ARG A 7 -8.14 13.73 25.96
CA ARG A 7 -7.62 12.48 26.55
C ARG A 7 -6.18 12.64 27.02
N TRP A 8 -5.31 13.19 26.17
CA TRP A 8 -3.91 13.43 26.54
C TRP A 8 -3.76 14.36 27.73
N ARG A 9 -4.59 15.41 27.83
CA ARG A 9 -4.59 16.31 29.01
C ARG A 9 -4.98 15.56 30.31
N ARG A 10 -5.77 14.49 30.22
CA ARG A 10 -6.12 13.67 31.39
C ARG A 10 -5.15 12.51 31.64
N GLY A 11 -4.15 12.31 30.77
CA GLY A 11 -3.25 11.16 30.85
C GLY A 11 -3.90 9.83 30.45
N GLU A 12 -4.95 9.86 29.65
CA GLU A 12 -5.77 8.71 29.23
C GLU A 12 -5.78 8.52 27.69
N PRO A 13 -4.63 8.47 27.00
CA PRO A 13 -4.63 8.21 25.56
C PRO A 13 -5.14 6.80 25.27
N LEU A 14 -5.83 6.60 24.15
CA LEU A 14 -6.34 5.28 23.74
C LEU A 14 -5.24 4.31 23.30
N ASP A 15 -4.24 4.83 22.59
CA ASP A 15 -3.09 4.06 22.08
C ASP A 15 -1.96 5.05 21.73
N ALA A 16 -0.80 4.57 21.37
CA ALA A 16 0.31 5.39 20.88
C ALA A 16 -0.05 6.20 19.61
N LEU A 17 -1.09 5.79 18.88
CA LEU A 17 -1.61 6.53 17.71
C LEU A 17 -2.66 7.58 18.07
N ASP A 18 -3.04 7.75 19.33
CA ASP A 18 -4.08 8.71 19.69
C ASP A 18 -3.69 10.15 19.34
N GLY A 19 -4.46 10.73 18.42
CA GLY A 19 -4.22 12.08 17.90
C GLY A 19 -3.27 12.15 16.71
N VAL A 20 -2.61 11.06 16.33
CA VAL A 20 -1.70 11.04 15.18
C VAL A 20 -2.48 11.14 13.87
N PRO A 21 -2.13 12.06 12.96
CA PRO A 21 -2.79 12.16 11.66
C PRO A 21 -2.41 10.98 10.77
N VAL A 22 -3.43 10.35 10.17
CA VAL A 22 -3.30 9.22 9.26
C VAL A 22 -4.12 9.46 7.99
N THR A 23 -3.61 9.06 6.84
CA THR A 23 -4.38 8.98 5.60
C THR A 23 -4.65 7.54 5.20
N LEU A 24 -5.76 7.31 4.53
CA LEU A 24 -6.14 6.01 3.98
C LEU A 24 -6.32 6.11 2.48
N LYS A 25 -5.79 5.14 1.73
CA LYS A 25 -6.11 5.01 0.32
C LYS A 25 -7.63 4.91 0.14
N GLU A 26 -8.16 5.56 -0.86
CA GLU A 26 -9.62 5.71 -1.01
C GLU A 26 -10.39 4.38 -1.16
N ASN A 27 -9.73 3.30 -1.62
CA ASN A 27 -10.35 1.96 -1.68
C ASN A 27 -10.43 1.22 -0.33
N ILE A 28 -10.04 1.86 0.76
CA ILE A 28 -10.28 1.39 2.14
C ILE A 28 -11.54 2.11 2.63
N ALA A 29 -12.66 1.40 2.70
CA ALA A 29 -13.93 2.00 3.12
C ALA A 29 -13.80 2.71 4.46
N THR A 30 -14.36 3.91 4.54
CA THR A 30 -14.35 4.76 5.73
C THR A 30 -15.76 5.29 5.93
N GLN A 31 -16.37 5.00 7.06
CA GLN A 31 -17.76 5.37 7.35
C GLN A 31 -18.02 6.85 7.11
N GLY A 32 -19.10 7.15 6.40
CA GLY A 32 -19.52 8.50 6.07
C GLY A 32 -18.75 9.16 4.92
N VAL A 33 -17.76 8.49 4.32
CA VAL A 33 -16.94 9.02 3.21
C VAL A 33 -17.18 8.18 1.95
N PRO A 34 -17.43 8.80 0.79
CA PRO A 34 -17.52 8.08 -0.48
C PRO A 34 -16.20 7.37 -0.86
N MET A 35 -16.33 6.30 -1.66
CA MET A 35 -15.21 5.52 -2.16
C MET A 35 -15.21 5.51 -3.70
N PRO A 36 -14.67 6.54 -4.36
CA PRO A 36 -14.74 6.70 -5.82
C PRO A 36 -13.91 5.68 -6.60
N LEU A 37 -12.97 4.97 -5.96
CA LEU A 37 -12.07 4.00 -6.59
C LEU A 37 -11.23 4.57 -7.74
N GLY A 38 -10.87 5.86 -7.64
CA GLY A 38 -10.10 6.58 -8.65
C GLY A 38 -10.86 6.87 -9.94
N THR A 39 -12.14 6.55 -10.04
CA THR A 39 -12.90 6.65 -11.28
C THR A 39 -14.09 7.56 -11.19
N ALA A 40 -14.35 8.35 -12.27
CA ALA A 40 -15.56 9.13 -12.42
C ALA A 40 -16.81 8.27 -12.72
N ALA A 41 -16.64 6.97 -12.90
CA ALA A 41 -17.74 6.03 -13.14
C ALA A 41 -18.48 5.62 -11.86
N THR A 42 -17.87 5.77 -10.69
CA THR A 42 -18.47 5.38 -9.40
C THR A 42 -19.44 6.45 -8.88
N GLU A 43 -20.57 6.03 -8.34
CA GLU A 43 -21.48 6.91 -7.61
C GLU A 43 -20.88 7.25 -6.23
N LEU A 44 -20.97 8.52 -5.85
CA LEU A 44 -20.40 9.02 -4.60
C LEU A 44 -21.35 8.81 -3.42
N VAL A 45 -21.59 7.56 -3.06
CA VAL A 45 -22.40 7.20 -1.90
C VAL A 45 -21.50 7.04 -0.68
N PRO A 46 -21.79 7.71 0.45
CA PRO A 46 -21.04 7.52 1.69
C PRO A 46 -21.07 6.06 2.16
N MET A 47 -19.93 5.53 2.53
CA MET A 47 -19.82 4.16 3.05
C MET A 47 -20.54 4.02 4.38
N ALA A 48 -21.28 2.92 4.55
CA ALA A 48 -22.06 2.64 5.75
C ALA A 48 -21.20 2.29 6.97
N GLU A 49 -20.00 1.75 6.75
CA GLU A 49 -19.11 1.28 7.81
C GLU A 49 -17.63 1.47 7.45
N ASP A 50 -16.78 1.40 8.46
CA ASP A 50 -15.33 1.35 8.29
C ASP A 50 -14.88 -0.07 7.89
N ALA A 51 -14.00 -0.19 6.90
CA ALA A 51 -13.22 -1.41 6.70
C ALA A 51 -12.26 -1.64 7.89
N PRO A 52 -11.78 -2.87 8.13
CA PRO A 52 -10.92 -3.17 9.27
C PRO A 52 -9.76 -2.21 9.49
N PRO A 53 -8.97 -1.79 8.48
CA PRO A 53 -7.89 -0.83 8.71
C PRO A 53 -8.39 0.53 9.24
N ALA A 54 -9.50 1.04 8.75
CA ALA A 54 -10.09 2.30 9.20
C ALA A 54 -10.63 2.16 10.64
N ALA A 55 -11.33 1.05 10.94
CA ALA A 55 -11.85 0.76 12.27
C ALA A 55 -10.72 0.67 13.32
N ARG A 56 -9.67 -0.10 13.05
CA ARG A 56 -8.53 -0.24 13.96
C ARG A 56 -7.85 1.09 14.27
N LEU A 57 -7.68 1.94 13.24
CA LEU A 57 -7.09 3.28 13.44
C LEU A 57 -7.98 4.20 14.28
N ARG A 58 -9.29 4.15 14.08
CA ARG A 58 -10.23 4.91 14.94
C ARG A 58 -10.22 4.42 16.38
N GLU A 59 -10.22 3.11 16.59
CA GLU A 59 -10.13 2.49 17.92
C GLU A 59 -8.85 2.90 18.64
N ALA A 60 -7.74 3.04 17.92
CA ALA A 60 -6.48 3.55 18.45
C ALA A 60 -6.45 5.08 18.63
N GLY A 61 -7.53 5.79 18.31
CA GLY A 61 -7.63 7.25 18.46
C GLY A 61 -6.93 8.05 17.35
N ALA A 62 -6.45 7.42 16.29
CA ALA A 62 -5.82 8.12 15.16
C ALA A 62 -6.81 9.09 14.48
N VAL A 63 -6.28 10.19 13.97
CA VAL A 63 -7.06 11.20 13.27
C VAL A 63 -7.00 10.94 11.77
N LEU A 64 -8.07 10.42 11.20
CA LEU A 64 -8.19 10.20 9.76
C LEU A 64 -8.39 11.55 9.07
N VAL A 65 -7.33 12.10 8.46
CA VAL A 65 -7.33 13.47 7.92
C VAL A 65 -7.70 13.54 6.44
N ALA A 66 -7.44 12.47 5.67
CA ALA A 66 -7.74 12.46 4.24
C ALA A 66 -7.83 11.04 3.68
N LYS A 67 -8.51 10.92 2.52
CA LYS A 67 -8.39 9.78 1.60
C LYS A 67 -7.34 10.14 0.54
N THR A 68 -6.49 9.17 0.19
CA THR A 68 -5.44 9.38 -0.82
C THR A 68 -5.83 8.77 -2.15
N THR A 69 -5.42 9.44 -3.22
CA THR A 69 -5.78 9.14 -4.60
C THR A 69 -5.24 7.79 -5.09
N MET A 70 -5.94 7.23 -6.04
CA MET A 70 -5.53 6.06 -6.81
C MET A 70 -6.01 6.21 -8.27
N PRO A 71 -5.45 5.46 -9.23
CA PRO A 71 -6.01 5.37 -10.59
C PRO A 71 -7.32 4.57 -10.59
N ASP A 72 -8.07 4.68 -11.70
CA ASP A 72 -9.32 3.96 -11.92
C ASP A 72 -9.19 2.48 -11.52
N TYR A 73 -10.02 2.04 -10.56
CA TYR A 73 -10.06 0.69 -9.98
C TYR A 73 -8.70 0.13 -9.51
N GLY A 74 -7.67 0.97 -9.40
CA GLY A 74 -6.31 0.54 -9.04
C GLY A 74 -5.60 -0.26 -10.12
N MET A 75 -5.96 -0.08 -11.38
CA MET A 75 -5.47 -0.87 -12.51
C MET A 75 -4.15 -0.36 -13.11
N LEU A 76 -3.62 0.76 -12.62
CA LEU A 76 -2.38 1.35 -13.13
C LEU A 76 -1.33 1.52 -12.05
N SER A 77 -0.06 1.44 -12.44
CA SER A 77 1.08 1.88 -11.63
C SER A 77 1.34 3.38 -11.86
N SER A 78 0.31 4.20 -11.64
CA SER A 78 0.30 5.61 -12.03
C SER A 78 -0.54 6.48 -11.10
N GLY A 79 -0.29 7.80 -11.16
CA GLY A 79 -1.14 8.83 -10.54
C GLY A 79 -2.29 9.31 -11.43
N LEU A 80 -2.52 8.68 -12.61
CA LEU A 80 -3.62 9.00 -13.49
C LEU A 80 -4.96 8.53 -12.93
N SER A 81 -5.99 9.36 -13.07
CA SER A 81 -7.35 9.04 -12.61
C SER A 81 -8.36 9.82 -13.45
N SER A 82 -9.49 9.22 -13.77
CA SER A 82 -10.59 9.95 -14.42
C SER A 82 -11.36 10.83 -13.42
N PHE A 83 -11.20 10.61 -12.12
CA PHE A 83 -11.90 11.34 -11.06
C PHE A 83 -11.05 12.42 -10.41
N HIS A 84 -9.79 12.12 -10.11
CA HIS A 84 -8.88 13.04 -9.41
C HIS A 84 -7.99 13.82 -10.38
N ALA A 85 -7.51 14.98 -9.95
CA ALA A 85 -6.37 15.61 -10.58
C ALA A 85 -5.15 14.67 -10.58
N LEU A 86 -4.29 14.82 -11.60
CA LEU A 86 -3.09 14.00 -11.75
C LEU A 86 -2.20 14.08 -10.51
N THR A 87 -2.00 12.96 -9.84
CA THR A 87 -1.02 12.86 -8.75
C THR A 87 0.38 12.76 -9.35
N ARG A 88 1.30 13.59 -8.88
CA ARG A 88 2.67 13.72 -9.38
C ARG A 88 3.69 13.30 -8.32
N ASN A 89 4.89 12.95 -8.75
CA ASN A 89 5.99 12.65 -7.85
C ASN A 89 6.49 13.96 -7.20
N PRO A 90 6.54 14.06 -5.86
CA PRO A 90 6.98 15.29 -5.19
C PRO A 90 8.44 15.69 -5.44
N TRP A 91 9.29 14.74 -5.82
CA TRP A 91 10.69 15.00 -6.12
C TRP A 91 10.88 15.64 -7.50
N ASP A 92 10.02 15.30 -8.46
CA ASP A 92 9.98 15.85 -9.81
C ASP A 92 8.55 15.80 -10.32
N LEU A 93 7.89 16.94 -10.42
CA LEU A 93 6.50 17.04 -10.84
C LEU A 93 6.26 16.60 -12.32
N GLY A 94 7.33 16.42 -13.10
CA GLY A 94 7.26 15.80 -14.42
C GLY A 94 7.20 14.28 -14.40
N LYS A 95 7.41 13.65 -13.25
CA LYS A 95 7.51 12.20 -13.07
C LYS A 95 6.26 11.59 -12.43
N ASN A 96 6.09 10.30 -12.71
CA ASN A 96 5.06 9.46 -12.14
C ASN A 96 5.41 9.09 -10.68
N PRO A 97 4.49 9.18 -9.72
CA PRO A 97 4.70 8.77 -8.33
C PRO A 97 4.62 7.24 -8.12
N GLY A 98 4.33 6.48 -9.17
CA GLY A 98 3.94 5.08 -9.02
C GLY A 98 2.46 4.94 -8.68
N GLY A 99 2.02 3.72 -8.48
CA GLY A 99 0.62 3.38 -8.20
C GLY A 99 0.43 1.88 -7.86
N SER A 100 -0.77 1.50 -7.47
CA SER A 100 -1.98 2.32 -7.44
C SER A 100 -2.16 3.14 -6.15
N SER A 101 -1.33 3.02 -5.11
CA SER A 101 -1.37 3.90 -3.93
C SER A 101 -0.60 5.21 -4.18
N ALA A 102 -0.88 5.86 -5.31
CA ALA A 102 -0.16 7.04 -5.80
C ALA A 102 -0.19 8.20 -4.80
N GLY A 103 -1.38 8.53 -4.30
CA GLY A 103 -1.56 9.61 -3.34
C GLY A 103 -0.89 9.34 -1.99
N ALA A 104 -0.85 8.08 -1.54
CA ALA A 104 -0.19 7.72 -0.29
C ALA A 104 1.34 7.86 -0.39
N GLY A 105 1.95 7.38 -1.50
CA GLY A 105 3.37 7.56 -1.75
C GLY A 105 3.77 9.04 -1.88
N ALA A 106 3.01 9.80 -2.67
CA ALA A 106 3.25 11.23 -2.85
C ALA A 106 3.08 12.00 -1.53
N ALA A 107 2.03 11.72 -0.74
CA ALA A 107 1.80 12.38 0.54
C ALA A 107 2.91 12.09 1.56
N ALA A 108 3.37 10.85 1.64
CA ALA A 108 4.49 10.47 2.49
C ALA A 108 5.78 11.21 2.12
N ALA A 109 6.11 11.25 0.83
CA ALA A 109 7.29 11.94 0.32
C ALA A 109 7.21 13.47 0.51
N ALA A 110 6.03 14.05 0.30
CA ALA A 110 5.79 15.48 0.49
C ALA A 110 5.70 15.89 1.97
N GLY A 111 5.69 14.93 2.91
CA GLY A 111 5.59 15.23 4.34
C GLY A 111 4.21 15.67 4.83
N TYR A 112 3.12 15.27 4.15
CA TYR A 112 1.73 15.60 4.53
C TYR A 112 1.21 14.79 5.72
N GLY A 113 2.09 14.32 6.54
CA GLY A 113 1.83 13.55 7.75
C GLY A 113 2.80 12.38 7.89
N PRO A 114 2.83 11.74 9.06
CA PRO A 114 3.74 10.62 9.32
C PRO A 114 3.26 9.29 8.75
N LEU A 115 1.94 9.08 8.72
CA LEU A 115 1.34 7.77 8.54
C LEU A 115 0.35 7.72 7.38
N HIS A 116 0.58 6.80 6.45
CA HIS A 116 -0.29 6.58 5.29
C HIS A 116 -0.52 5.07 5.11
N VAL A 117 -1.74 4.69 4.75
CA VAL A 117 -2.09 3.28 4.47
C VAL A 117 -2.46 3.13 3.00
N GLY A 118 -1.72 2.28 2.31
CA GLY A 118 -1.98 1.85 0.93
C GLY A 118 -2.55 0.44 0.84
N THR A 119 -2.76 -0.02 -0.39
CA THR A 119 -3.10 -1.42 -0.69
C THR A 119 -2.22 -1.94 -1.82
N ASP A 120 -1.95 -3.24 -1.82
CA ASP A 120 -1.06 -3.89 -2.78
C ASP A 120 -1.60 -5.26 -3.19
N ILE A 121 -1.61 -5.55 -4.48
CA ILE A 121 -1.78 -6.88 -5.05
C ILE A 121 -0.56 -7.18 -5.94
N GLY A 122 -0.24 -6.29 -6.88
CA GLY A 122 0.84 -6.42 -7.85
C GLY A 122 1.95 -5.39 -7.71
N GLY A 123 2.13 -4.79 -6.52
CA GLY A 123 3.16 -3.75 -6.28
C GLY A 123 2.61 -2.40 -5.83
N SER A 124 1.31 -2.29 -5.59
CA SER A 124 0.66 -0.97 -5.38
C SER A 124 0.99 -0.25 -4.07
N ILE A 125 1.74 -0.84 -3.14
CA ILE A 125 2.46 -0.16 -2.05
C ILE A 125 3.93 0.01 -2.44
N ARG A 126 4.55 -1.06 -2.92
CA ARG A 126 5.99 -1.17 -3.15
C ARG A 126 6.47 -0.27 -4.30
N LEU A 127 5.72 -0.20 -5.40
CA LEU A 127 6.06 0.66 -6.53
C LEU A 127 6.05 2.15 -6.17
N PRO A 128 4.94 2.71 -5.64
CA PRO A 128 4.95 4.13 -5.26
C PRO A 128 5.90 4.41 -4.09
N ALA A 129 6.16 3.47 -3.19
CA ALA A 129 7.18 3.64 -2.16
C ALA A 129 8.58 3.76 -2.76
N GLY A 130 8.95 2.87 -3.68
CA GLY A 130 10.24 2.93 -4.37
C GLY A 130 10.40 4.19 -5.23
N TRP A 131 9.37 4.57 -5.99
CA TRP A 131 9.44 5.72 -6.90
C TRP A 131 9.38 7.08 -6.18
N CYS A 132 8.75 7.14 -4.99
CA CYS A 132 8.73 8.34 -4.15
C CYS A 132 9.82 8.36 -3.07
N GLY A 133 10.67 7.33 -2.98
CA GLY A 133 11.77 7.27 -2.01
C GLY A 133 11.30 7.19 -0.56
N VAL A 134 10.21 6.44 -0.29
CA VAL A 134 9.67 6.23 1.05
C VAL A 134 9.65 4.75 1.41
N PHE A 135 9.46 4.43 2.68
CA PHE A 135 9.30 3.05 3.13
C PHE A 135 7.88 2.55 2.84
N GLY A 136 7.77 1.35 2.27
CA GLY A 136 6.50 0.68 2.04
C GLY A 136 6.57 -0.79 2.44
N LEU A 137 5.64 -1.23 3.29
CA LEU A 137 5.54 -2.63 3.69
C LEU A 137 4.29 -3.27 3.11
N LYS A 138 4.48 -4.25 2.24
CA LYS A 138 3.43 -5.20 1.86
C LYS A 138 3.48 -6.40 2.81
N PRO A 139 2.61 -6.48 3.82
CA PRO A 139 2.58 -7.62 4.73
C PRO A 139 2.11 -8.91 4.03
N SER A 140 2.17 -10.02 4.72
CA SER A 140 1.58 -11.28 4.26
C SER A 140 0.06 -11.13 4.10
N LEU A 141 -0.53 -11.89 3.18
CA LEU A 141 -1.98 -11.93 3.00
C LEU A 141 -2.67 -12.28 4.32
N GLY A 142 -3.70 -11.54 4.67
CA GLY A 142 -4.45 -11.72 5.91
C GLY A 142 -3.79 -11.17 7.18
N ARG A 143 -2.54 -10.65 7.12
CA ARG A 143 -1.90 -10.03 8.29
C ARG A 143 -2.55 -8.70 8.66
N VAL A 144 -2.98 -7.93 7.69
CA VAL A 144 -3.84 -6.75 7.86
C VAL A 144 -5.19 -7.10 7.25
N PRO A 145 -6.23 -7.33 8.06
CA PRO A 145 -7.55 -7.66 7.56
C PRO A 145 -8.13 -6.55 6.67
N ILE A 146 -8.86 -6.93 5.64
CA ILE A 146 -9.52 -6.03 4.70
C ILE A 146 -10.99 -6.39 4.51
N LYS A 147 -11.81 -5.45 4.01
CA LYS A 147 -13.20 -5.70 3.63
C LYS A 147 -13.54 -4.95 2.35
N PRO A 148 -14.13 -5.60 1.34
CA PRO A 148 -14.31 -7.06 1.26
C PRO A 148 -12.97 -7.79 1.13
N PRO A 149 -12.88 -9.06 1.57
CA PRO A 149 -11.75 -9.92 1.26
C PRO A 149 -11.54 -9.98 -0.26
N TYR A 150 -10.29 -9.91 -0.71
CA TYR A 150 -9.97 -9.94 -2.13
C TYR A 150 -8.68 -10.71 -2.37
N ALA A 151 -8.71 -11.65 -3.31
CA ALA A 151 -7.58 -12.53 -3.58
C ALA A 151 -6.28 -11.75 -3.83
N GLY A 152 -5.27 -11.99 -3.01
CA GLY A 152 -3.96 -11.37 -3.09
C GLY A 152 -3.87 -9.91 -2.62
N ARG A 153 -4.98 -9.23 -2.31
CA ARG A 153 -4.94 -7.86 -1.81
C ARG A 153 -4.51 -7.82 -0.35
N VAL A 154 -3.58 -6.93 -0.06
CA VAL A 154 -3.18 -6.58 1.31
C VAL A 154 -3.29 -5.08 1.50
N ALA A 155 -3.51 -4.63 2.74
CA ALA A 155 -3.28 -3.25 3.15
C ALA A 155 -1.98 -3.16 3.94
N GLY A 156 -1.32 -2.01 3.91
CA GLY A 156 -0.07 -1.83 4.64
C GLY A 156 0.43 -0.40 4.66
N PRO A 157 1.43 -0.13 5.53
CA PRO A 157 1.98 1.20 5.74
C PRO A 157 2.83 1.71 4.59
N MET A 158 2.74 3.02 4.38
CA MET A 158 3.65 3.82 3.57
C MET A 158 4.10 5.01 4.42
N THR A 159 5.38 5.09 4.75
CA THR A 159 5.91 6.03 5.74
C THR A 159 7.32 6.48 5.37
N ARG A 160 7.84 7.50 6.03
CA ARG A 160 9.23 7.93 5.82
C ARG A 160 10.24 7.14 6.66
N SER A 161 9.78 6.41 7.66
CA SER A 161 10.66 5.60 8.50
C SER A 161 10.09 4.21 8.75
N VAL A 162 10.97 3.23 8.99
CA VAL A 162 10.58 1.86 9.39
C VAL A 162 9.85 1.88 10.73
N ARG A 163 10.25 2.76 11.65
CA ARG A 163 9.63 2.91 12.98
C ARG A 163 8.17 3.32 12.87
N ASP A 164 7.84 4.28 12.00
CA ASP A 164 6.44 4.69 11.78
C ASP A 164 5.62 3.56 11.17
N ALA A 165 6.20 2.77 10.27
CA ALA A 165 5.54 1.60 9.72
C ALA A 165 5.28 0.52 10.77
N ALA A 166 6.23 0.27 11.66
CA ALA A 166 6.09 -0.66 12.78
C ALA A 166 4.97 -0.21 13.72
N LEU A 167 4.92 1.07 14.06
CA LEU A 167 3.87 1.67 14.87
C LEU A 167 2.47 1.47 14.23
N LEU A 168 2.34 1.67 12.90
CA LEU A 168 1.09 1.37 12.19
C LEU A 168 0.75 -0.12 12.26
N MET A 169 1.73 -1.00 12.06
CA MET A 169 1.49 -2.45 12.04
C MET A 169 0.99 -2.99 13.37
N ARG A 170 1.41 -2.43 14.51
CA ARG A 170 0.85 -2.78 15.83
C ARG A 170 -0.67 -2.71 15.87
N VAL A 171 -1.23 -1.70 15.22
CA VAL A 171 -2.67 -1.46 15.19
C VAL A 171 -3.34 -2.22 14.05
N LEU A 172 -2.76 -2.17 12.85
CA LEU A 172 -3.36 -2.74 11.64
C LEU A 172 -3.36 -4.27 11.61
N SER A 173 -2.39 -4.94 12.28
CA SER A 173 -2.23 -6.40 12.24
C SER A 173 -3.14 -7.17 13.21
N ARG A 174 -4.02 -6.49 13.94
CA ARG A 174 -5.01 -7.14 14.81
C ARG A 174 -6.04 -7.90 13.97
N PRO A 175 -6.36 -9.18 14.29
CA PRO A 175 -7.33 -9.96 13.54
C PRO A 175 -8.71 -9.31 13.49
N ASP A 176 -9.43 -9.58 12.41
CA ASP A 176 -10.80 -9.09 12.25
C ASP A 176 -11.65 -10.14 11.51
N TRP A 177 -12.77 -10.53 12.13
CA TRP A 177 -13.67 -11.57 11.62
C TRP A 177 -14.34 -11.20 10.28
N ARG A 178 -14.37 -9.93 9.92
CA ARG A 178 -14.93 -9.43 8.65
C ARG A 178 -14.08 -9.82 7.44
N ASP A 179 -12.83 -10.23 7.67
CA ASP A 179 -11.94 -10.78 6.65
C ASP A 179 -11.78 -12.28 6.86
N THR A 180 -12.37 -13.09 5.99
CA THR A 180 -12.28 -14.55 6.03
C THR A 180 -10.85 -15.07 5.80
N THR A 181 -9.94 -14.23 5.32
CA THR A 181 -8.51 -14.55 5.13
C THR A 181 -7.64 -14.02 6.26
N SER A 182 -8.24 -13.38 7.29
CA SER A 182 -7.51 -12.85 8.44
C SER A 182 -6.69 -13.95 9.12
N LEU A 183 -5.38 -13.70 9.26
CA LEU A 183 -4.51 -14.60 10.01
C LEU A 183 -4.86 -14.57 11.50
N PRO A 184 -4.68 -15.70 12.20
CA PRO A 184 -4.82 -15.74 13.65
C PRO A 184 -3.94 -14.68 14.33
N TYR A 185 -4.34 -14.29 15.54
CA TYR A 185 -3.50 -13.43 16.35
C TYR A 185 -2.12 -14.07 16.55
N GLN A 186 -1.11 -13.24 16.40
CA GLN A 186 0.27 -13.58 16.67
C GLN A 186 0.89 -12.41 17.40
N ASP A 187 1.51 -12.68 18.53
CA ASP A 187 2.26 -11.69 19.28
C ASP A 187 3.57 -11.39 18.51
N ILE A 188 3.53 -10.33 17.72
CA ILE A 188 4.68 -9.84 16.96
C ILE A 188 5.17 -8.57 17.64
N ASP A 189 6.38 -8.60 18.15
CA ASP A 189 7.04 -7.40 18.67
C ASP A 189 7.44 -6.47 17.51
N TRP A 190 6.50 -5.60 17.13
CA TRP A 190 6.73 -4.60 16.09
C TRP A 190 7.71 -3.49 16.53
N ASP A 191 8.01 -3.36 17.82
CA ASP A 191 8.91 -2.35 18.35
C ASP A 191 10.36 -2.81 18.37
N ASP A 192 10.62 -4.13 18.27
CA ASP A 192 11.98 -4.68 18.17
C ASP A 192 12.54 -4.54 16.75
N LEU A 193 13.13 -3.40 16.48
CA LEU A 193 13.82 -3.08 15.22
C LEU A 193 15.36 -3.22 15.32
N ARG A 194 15.87 -3.88 16.36
CA ARG A 194 17.32 -3.96 16.65
C ARG A 194 17.93 -5.29 16.27
N ARG A 195 17.25 -6.11 15.49
CA ARG A 195 17.78 -7.41 15.08
C ARG A 195 19.04 -7.25 14.24
N GLU A 196 20.11 -7.82 14.74
CA GLU A 196 21.39 -7.86 14.02
C GLU A 196 21.27 -8.76 12.77
N PRO A 197 21.81 -8.34 11.61
CA PRO A 197 21.78 -9.16 10.41
C PRO A 197 22.77 -10.32 10.44
N ARG A 198 23.69 -10.38 11.42
CA ARG A 198 24.70 -11.42 11.56
C ARG A 198 24.09 -12.83 11.54
N GLY A 199 24.60 -13.66 10.62
CA GLY A 199 24.14 -15.03 10.44
C GLY A 199 22.80 -15.19 9.72
N LEU A 200 22.10 -14.11 9.37
CA LEU A 200 20.93 -14.19 8.49
C LEU A 200 21.36 -14.50 7.06
N ARG A 201 20.55 -15.27 6.34
CA ARG A 201 20.77 -15.60 4.93
C ARG A 201 19.81 -14.81 4.07
N PHE A 202 20.34 -14.14 3.05
CA PHE A 202 19.57 -13.36 2.05
C PHE A 202 19.82 -13.92 0.66
N GLY A 203 18.75 -14.13 -0.10
CA GLY A 203 18.84 -14.40 -1.52
C GLY A 203 18.89 -13.09 -2.31
N LEU A 204 19.90 -12.90 -3.16
CA LEU A 204 20.01 -11.76 -4.07
C LEU A 204 19.49 -12.16 -5.44
N GLN A 205 18.31 -11.66 -5.80
CA GLN A 205 17.71 -11.86 -7.12
C GLN A 205 17.89 -10.61 -7.99
N MET A 206 18.71 -10.71 -9.02
CA MET A 206 19.03 -9.61 -9.94
C MET A 206 18.28 -9.69 -11.27
N ASP A 207 17.65 -10.82 -11.57
CA ASP A 207 16.91 -11.07 -12.80
C ASP A 207 15.55 -11.71 -12.46
N ALA A 208 14.49 -11.15 -13.03
CA ALA A 208 13.15 -11.71 -12.88
C ALA A 208 12.90 -12.96 -13.74
N GLY A 209 13.78 -13.28 -14.70
CA GLY A 209 13.74 -14.49 -15.52
C GLY A 209 12.93 -14.41 -16.80
N TRP A 210 12.54 -13.21 -17.26
CA TRP A 210 11.69 -13.03 -18.45
C TRP A 210 12.24 -12.08 -19.51
N GLY A 211 13.54 -11.81 -19.42
CA GLY A 211 14.27 -11.10 -20.49
C GLY A 211 14.12 -9.57 -20.46
N LEU A 212 13.54 -9.01 -19.40
CA LEU A 212 13.57 -7.56 -19.19
C LEU A 212 14.82 -7.18 -18.40
N ALA A 213 15.64 -6.32 -18.99
CA ALA A 213 16.83 -5.81 -18.34
C ALA A 213 16.46 -4.94 -17.12
N VAL A 214 17.22 -5.08 -16.05
CA VAL A 214 17.19 -4.15 -14.91
C VAL A 214 18.04 -2.94 -15.24
N GLU A 215 17.52 -1.74 -15.00
CA GLU A 215 18.28 -0.51 -15.21
C GLU A 215 19.60 -0.55 -14.40
N PRO A 216 20.74 -0.17 -15.01
CA PRO A 216 22.06 -0.29 -14.36
C PRO A 216 22.13 0.43 -13.01
N GLU A 217 21.53 1.59 -12.87
CA GLU A 217 21.51 2.36 -11.62
C GLU A 217 20.75 1.61 -10.51
N VAL A 218 19.64 0.94 -10.85
CA VAL A 218 18.88 0.10 -9.92
C VAL A 218 19.71 -1.11 -9.50
N ALA A 219 20.38 -1.77 -10.46
CA ALA A 219 21.24 -2.91 -10.18
C ALA A 219 22.39 -2.53 -9.23
N VAL A 220 23.03 -1.39 -9.43
CA VAL A 220 24.10 -0.86 -8.55
C VAL A 220 23.56 -0.62 -7.15
N ALA A 221 22.38 0.00 -7.00
CA ALA A 221 21.78 0.27 -5.70
C ALA A 221 21.45 -1.03 -4.92
N VAL A 222 20.88 -2.02 -5.59
CA VAL A 222 20.53 -3.32 -5.00
C VAL A 222 21.80 -4.07 -4.57
N GLN A 223 22.85 -4.09 -5.40
CA GLN A 223 24.13 -4.68 -5.07
C GLN A 223 24.83 -3.96 -3.90
N ALA A 224 24.69 -2.62 -3.81
CA ALA A 224 25.23 -1.87 -2.68
C ALA A 224 24.52 -2.24 -1.37
N ALA A 225 23.21 -2.43 -1.39
CA ALA A 225 22.46 -2.92 -0.23
C ALA A 225 22.89 -4.34 0.16
N ALA A 226 23.09 -5.23 -0.81
CA ALA A 226 23.60 -6.59 -0.56
C ALA A 226 24.96 -6.56 0.16
N ARG A 227 25.91 -5.76 -0.35
CA ARG A 227 27.23 -5.57 0.30
C ARG A 227 27.13 -5.00 1.72
N ALA A 228 26.16 -4.12 1.98
CA ALA A 228 25.94 -3.59 3.32
C ALA A 228 25.48 -4.69 4.30
N PHE A 229 24.63 -5.60 3.87
CA PHE A 229 24.24 -6.77 4.67
C PHE A 229 25.41 -7.72 4.93
N GLU A 230 26.25 -8.00 3.92
CA GLU A 230 27.46 -8.81 4.08
C GLU A 230 28.43 -8.17 5.08
N ALA A 231 28.66 -6.86 4.97
CA ALA A 231 29.51 -6.12 5.91
C ALA A 231 28.97 -6.14 7.35
N ALA A 232 27.66 -6.27 7.53
CA ALA A 232 27.00 -6.44 8.83
C ALA A 232 26.98 -7.91 9.30
N GLY A 233 27.60 -8.83 8.56
CA GLY A 233 27.75 -10.23 8.94
C GLY A 233 26.64 -11.17 8.47
N ALA A 234 25.79 -10.73 7.56
CA ALA A 234 24.86 -11.61 6.88
C ALA A 234 25.55 -12.44 5.78
N VAL A 235 24.90 -13.53 5.37
CA VAL A 235 25.29 -14.33 4.19
C VAL A 235 24.37 -13.93 3.05
N VAL A 236 24.92 -13.41 1.95
CA VAL A 236 24.15 -13.04 0.77
C VAL A 236 24.52 -13.99 -0.38
N GLU A 237 23.51 -14.66 -0.95
CA GLU A 237 23.71 -15.67 -2.00
C GLU A 237 22.93 -15.25 -3.26
N PRO A 238 23.54 -15.30 -4.44
CA PRO A 238 22.81 -15.09 -5.69
C PRO A 238 21.70 -16.13 -5.84
N MET A 239 20.51 -15.68 -6.24
CA MET A 239 19.37 -16.54 -6.57
C MET A 239 19.17 -16.60 -8.07
N ALA A 240 18.95 -17.82 -8.58
CA ALA A 240 18.46 -18.00 -9.93
C ALA A 240 17.02 -17.44 -10.05
N PRO A 241 16.63 -16.93 -11.23
CA PRO A 241 15.24 -16.56 -11.48
C PRO A 241 14.31 -17.76 -11.26
N PHE A 242 13.22 -17.52 -10.55
CA PHE A 242 12.23 -18.57 -10.29
C PHE A 242 10.91 -18.35 -11.05
N MET A 243 10.69 -17.16 -11.60
CA MET A 243 9.50 -16.87 -12.40
C MET A 243 9.66 -17.44 -13.81
N THR A 244 8.64 -18.16 -14.25
CA THR A 244 8.58 -18.70 -15.62
C THR A 244 7.71 -17.82 -16.49
N ARG A 245 7.86 -17.95 -17.82
CA ARG A 245 6.99 -17.27 -18.78
C ARG A 245 5.51 -17.62 -18.56
N GLU A 246 5.21 -18.87 -18.22
CA GLU A 246 3.84 -19.32 -17.93
C GLU A 246 3.24 -18.61 -16.72
N MET A 247 4.02 -18.43 -15.62
CA MET A 247 3.58 -17.67 -14.45
C MET A 247 3.23 -16.24 -14.82
N ILE A 248 4.03 -15.60 -15.65
CA ILE A 248 3.83 -14.22 -16.08
C ILE A 248 2.60 -14.08 -16.97
N ASP A 249 2.45 -14.96 -17.95
CA ASP A 249 1.27 -15.00 -18.82
C ASP A 249 0.00 -15.28 -18.01
N GLY A 250 0.09 -16.11 -16.96
CA GLY A 250 -0.99 -16.34 -16.02
C GLY A 250 -1.38 -15.09 -15.23
N MET A 251 -0.39 -14.34 -14.76
CA MET A 251 -0.61 -13.04 -14.08
C MET A 251 -1.26 -12.01 -15.02
N ASP A 252 -0.78 -11.89 -16.26
CA ASP A 252 -1.36 -10.98 -17.25
C ASP A 252 -2.82 -11.32 -17.54
N ARG A 253 -3.14 -12.59 -17.75
CA ARG A 253 -4.53 -13.05 -17.93
C ARG A 253 -5.41 -12.75 -16.72
N PHE A 254 -4.90 -12.94 -15.49
CA PHE A 254 -5.62 -12.59 -14.27
C PHE A 254 -5.95 -11.10 -14.23
N TRP A 255 -4.97 -10.23 -14.54
CA TRP A 255 -5.18 -8.78 -14.55
C TRP A 255 -6.17 -8.34 -15.61
N ARG A 256 -6.10 -8.89 -16.82
CA ARG A 256 -7.03 -8.59 -17.92
C ARG A 256 -8.44 -9.01 -17.58
N LEU A 257 -8.63 -10.25 -17.07
CA LEU A 257 -9.94 -10.74 -16.67
C LEU A 257 -10.55 -9.91 -15.54
N ARG A 258 -9.77 -9.61 -14.52
CA ARG A 258 -10.20 -8.76 -13.41
C ARG A 258 -10.65 -7.38 -13.90
N SER A 259 -9.83 -6.74 -14.72
CA SER A 259 -10.14 -5.43 -15.27
C SER A 259 -11.40 -5.47 -16.12
N TRP A 260 -11.53 -6.50 -16.94
CA TRP A 260 -12.72 -6.70 -17.77
C TRP A 260 -13.98 -6.87 -16.92
N LEU A 261 -13.95 -7.67 -15.85
CA LEU A 261 -15.10 -7.87 -14.97
C LEU A 261 -15.56 -6.57 -14.31
N ASP A 262 -14.64 -5.77 -13.80
CA ASP A 262 -14.95 -4.48 -13.17
C ASP A 262 -15.59 -3.51 -14.19
N ILE A 263 -15.10 -3.47 -15.44
CA ILE A 263 -15.59 -2.58 -16.49
C ILE A 263 -16.89 -3.09 -17.13
N ALA A 264 -16.99 -4.40 -17.37
CA ALA A 264 -18.17 -5.02 -17.98
C ALA A 264 -19.43 -4.89 -17.12
N ALA A 265 -19.26 -4.84 -15.80
CA ALA A 265 -20.37 -4.63 -14.85
C ALA A 265 -20.95 -3.22 -14.89
N LEU A 266 -20.27 -2.24 -15.49
CA LEU A 266 -20.72 -0.86 -15.56
C LEU A 266 -21.81 -0.66 -16.64
N ALA A 267 -22.78 0.22 -16.38
CA ALA A 267 -23.67 0.72 -17.41
C ALA A 267 -22.89 1.46 -18.53
N PRO A 268 -23.38 1.48 -19.78
CA PRO A 268 -22.64 2.11 -20.90
C PRO A 268 -22.16 3.54 -20.59
N GLN A 269 -23.01 4.38 -20.03
CA GLN A 269 -22.69 5.78 -19.69
C GLN A 269 -21.62 5.90 -18.59
N GLN A 270 -21.59 4.96 -17.64
CA GLN A 270 -20.56 4.91 -16.61
C GLN A 270 -19.23 4.45 -17.21
N ARG A 271 -19.25 3.46 -18.11
CA ARG A 271 -18.07 2.92 -18.79
C ARG A 271 -17.31 4.01 -19.54
N GLU A 272 -18.02 4.93 -20.17
CA GLU A 272 -17.41 6.06 -20.89
C GLU A 272 -16.64 7.03 -19.99
N ARG A 273 -16.91 7.05 -18.68
CA ARG A 273 -16.23 7.90 -17.71
C ARG A 273 -14.90 7.31 -17.19
N VAL A 274 -14.65 6.03 -17.47
CA VAL A 274 -13.36 5.37 -17.15
C VAL A 274 -12.30 5.83 -18.13
N LEU A 275 -11.05 5.90 -17.70
CA LEU A 275 -9.93 6.25 -18.58
C LEU A 275 -9.91 5.37 -19.85
N PRO A 276 -9.76 5.97 -21.06
CA PRO A 276 -9.95 5.26 -22.32
C PRO A 276 -9.09 3.99 -22.47
N PHE A 277 -7.84 4.03 -22.05
CA PHE A 277 -6.90 2.89 -22.14
C PHE A 277 -7.12 1.80 -21.06
N ILE A 278 -8.01 2.04 -20.10
CA ILE A 278 -8.45 0.99 -19.14
C ILE A 278 -9.67 0.25 -19.67
N ARG A 279 -10.54 0.95 -20.41
CA ARG A 279 -11.77 0.38 -20.94
C ARG A 279 -11.62 -0.30 -22.31
N ALA A 280 -10.48 -0.09 -22.99
CA ALA A 280 -10.15 -0.71 -24.27
C ALA A 280 -9.71 -2.17 -24.11
#